data_12b895f0b5535934305367230b0d808f
#
_entry.id   12b895f0b5535934305367230b0d808f
#
_cell.length_a   1.000
_cell.length_b   1.000
_cell.length_c   1.000
_cell.angle_alpha   90.00
_cell.angle_beta   90.00
_cell.angle_gamma   90.00
#
_symmetry.space_group_name_H-M   'P 1'
#
loop_
_entity.id
_entity.type
_entity.pdbx_description
1 polymer ?
#
loop_
_entity_poly.entity_id
_entity_poly.type
_entity_poly.pdbx_seq_one_letter_code
_entity_poly.pdbx_strand_id
1 'polypeptide(L)'
;MYGRMQPLCTLVHMGYLLLAGAIAAEVAATTAMKYSEGFSRLWPSLVTGLGYVVSFALLAQTLKTVQIGTAYAIWSGVGTATIAVLGLLLFGEGLSLTKVAGILLIIGGVVVLNLGGAAH
;
A
#
# COMPACT_ATOMS: atom_id res chain seq x y z
N MET A 1 21.30 -25.70 -9.00
CA MET A 1 19.99 -25.83 -8.32
C MET A 1 19.91 -24.97 -7.10
N TYR A 2 20.83 -25.16 -6.17
CA TYR A 2 20.85 -24.37 -4.96
C TYR A 2 20.99 -22.87 -5.25
N GLY A 3 21.85 -22.50 -6.18
CA GLY A 3 22.04 -21.11 -6.54
C GLY A 3 20.82 -20.43 -7.14
N ARG A 4 19.86 -21.20 -7.64
CA ARG A 4 18.62 -20.64 -8.17
C ARG A 4 17.60 -20.35 -7.08
N MET A 5 17.64 -21.11 -5.99
CA MET A 5 16.72 -20.94 -4.88
C MET A 5 16.94 -19.61 -4.17
N GLN A 6 18.22 -19.27 -3.92
CA GLN A 6 18.57 -18.06 -3.23
C GLN A 6 18.13 -16.79 -3.97
N PRO A 7 18.40 -16.67 -5.29
CA PRO A 7 17.93 -15.50 -6.02
C PRO A 7 16.40 -15.35 -6.00
N LEU A 8 15.66 -16.46 -6.08
CA LEU A 8 14.21 -16.40 -6.04
C LEU A 8 13.70 -15.89 -4.69
N CYS A 9 14.27 -16.39 -3.59
CA CYS A 9 13.90 -15.91 -2.26
C CYS A 9 14.22 -14.43 -2.10
N THR A 10 15.37 -14.00 -2.57
CA THR A 10 15.76 -12.60 -2.52
C THR A 10 14.81 -11.74 -3.35
N LEU A 11 14.43 -12.21 -4.54
CA LEU A 11 13.51 -11.47 -5.41
C LEU A 11 12.12 -11.34 -4.77
N VAL A 12 11.64 -12.38 -4.10
CA VAL A 12 10.35 -12.32 -3.41
C VAL A 12 10.41 -11.30 -2.26
N HIS A 13 11.49 -11.32 -1.47
CA HIS A 13 11.64 -10.33 -0.39
C HIS A 13 11.73 -8.93 -0.94
N MET A 14 12.47 -8.72 -2.04
CA MET A 14 12.53 -7.42 -2.70
C MET A 14 11.17 -6.98 -3.20
N GLY A 15 10.37 -7.92 -3.72
CA GLY A 15 9.02 -7.63 -4.16
C GLY A 15 8.16 -7.06 -3.04
N TYR A 16 8.23 -7.65 -1.85
CA TYR A 16 7.47 -7.14 -0.72
C TYR A 16 8.00 -5.82 -0.21
N LEU A 17 9.31 -5.59 -0.25
CA LEU A 17 9.90 -4.30 0.10
C LEU A 17 9.47 -3.22 -0.90
N LEU A 18 9.45 -3.54 -2.19
CA LEU A 18 8.97 -2.64 -3.22
C LEU A 18 7.50 -2.32 -3.03
N LEU A 19 6.71 -3.32 -2.65
CA LEU A 19 5.30 -3.11 -2.36
C LEU A 19 5.12 -2.17 -1.17
N ALA A 20 5.90 -2.35 -0.12
CA ALA A 20 5.85 -1.46 1.04
C ALA A 20 6.18 -0.02 0.63
N GLY A 21 7.21 0.15 -0.21
CA GLY A 21 7.56 1.46 -0.75
C GLY A 21 6.47 2.06 -1.60
N ALA A 22 5.83 1.23 -2.43
CA ALA A 22 4.72 1.67 -3.28
C ALA A 22 3.55 2.17 -2.43
N ILE A 23 3.20 1.43 -1.38
CA ILE A 23 2.11 1.81 -0.48
C ILE A 23 2.48 3.10 0.26
N ALA A 24 3.71 3.21 0.75
CA ALA A 24 4.16 4.43 1.43
C ALA A 24 4.08 5.65 0.51
N ALA A 25 4.51 5.51 -0.74
CA ALA A 25 4.44 6.60 -1.72
C ALA A 25 2.99 6.97 -2.02
N GLU A 26 2.12 5.98 -2.16
CA GLU A 26 0.70 6.22 -2.43
C GLU A 26 0.02 6.89 -1.23
N VAL A 27 0.31 6.45 -0.02
CA VAL A 27 -0.25 7.05 1.20
C VAL A 27 0.20 8.50 1.32
N ALA A 28 1.48 8.77 1.06
CA ALA A 28 2.01 10.13 1.07
C ALA A 28 1.33 10.99 -0.01
N ALA A 29 1.16 10.44 -1.20
CA ALA A 29 0.50 11.14 -2.31
C ALA A 29 -0.96 11.46 -1.96
N THR A 30 -1.69 10.49 -1.41
CA THR A 30 -3.09 10.68 -1.05
C THR A 30 -3.24 11.69 0.07
N THR A 31 -2.33 11.68 1.05
CA THR A 31 -2.33 12.66 2.12
C THR A 31 -2.07 14.06 1.56
N ALA A 32 -1.09 14.19 0.67
CA ALA A 32 -0.81 15.46 0.00
C ALA A 32 -2.00 15.93 -0.83
N MET A 33 -2.71 14.98 -1.45
CA MET A 33 -3.91 15.32 -2.23
C MET A 33 -4.95 16.05 -1.38
N LYS A 34 -5.12 15.61 -0.13
CA LYS A 34 -6.05 16.28 0.77
C LYS A 34 -5.61 17.71 1.05
N TYR A 35 -4.30 17.94 1.23
CA TYR A 35 -3.76 19.27 1.44
C TYR A 35 -3.82 20.14 0.18
N SER A 36 -4.00 19.53 -0.99
CA SER A 36 -4.06 20.28 -2.25
C SER A 36 -5.37 21.04 -2.46
N GLU A 37 -6.38 20.77 -1.64
CA GLU A 37 -7.69 21.40 -1.75
C GLU A 37 -8.25 21.33 -3.18
N GLY A 38 -8.36 20.09 -3.69
CA GLY A 38 -8.87 19.87 -5.03
C GLY A 38 -7.88 20.23 -6.12
N PHE A 39 -6.58 20.10 -5.83
CA PHE A 39 -5.48 20.43 -6.74
C PHE A 39 -5.36 21.94 -7.02
N SER A 40 -5.91 22.76 -6.12
CA SER A 40 -5.78 24.20 -6.24
C SER A 40 -4.45 24.72 -5.72
N ARG A 41 -3.76 23.95 -4.89
CA ARG A 41 -2.44 24.32 -4.35
C ARG A 41 -1.34 23.60 -5.10
N LEU A 42 -0.34 24.36 -5.55
CA LEU A 42 0.71 23.82 -6.41
C LEU A 42 1.57 22.76 -5.74
N TRP A 43 2.12 23.04 -4.57
CA TRP A 43 3.09 22.14 -3.95
C TRP A 43 2.49 20.80 -3.53
N PRO A 44 1.34 20.77 -2.81
CA PRO A 44 0.70 19.49 -2.52
C PRO A 44 0.30 18.72 -3.78
N SER A 45 -0.13 19.45 -4.83
CA SER A 45 -0.50 18.81 -6.09
C SER A 45 0.71 18.12 -6.75
N LEU A 46 1.87 18.78 -6.73
CA LEU A 46 3.09 18.20 -7.28
C LEU A 46 3.54 16.98 -6.48
N VAL A 47 3.46 17.05 -5.16
CA VAL A 47 3.81 15.90 -4.30
C VAL A 47 2.87 14.73 -4.60
N THR A 48 1.58 15.00 -4.78
CA THR A 48 0.59 13.99 -5.14
C THR A 48 0.96 13.31 -6.45
N GLY A 49 1.22 14.11 -7.50
CA GLY A 49 1.57 13.58 -8.81
C GLY A 49 2.85 12.72 -8.78
N LEU A 50 3.89 13.25 -8.16
CA LEU A 50 5.15 12.52 -8.04
C LEU A 50 4.99 11.25 -7.21
N GLY A 51 4.25 11.33 -6.12
CA GLY A 51 4.01 10.18 -5.24
C GLY A 51 3.30 9.05 -5.99
N TYR A 52 2.28 9.38 -6.77
CA TYR A 52 1.58 8.35 -7.56
C TYR A 52 2.46 7.77 -8.66
N VAL A 53 3.27 8.58 -9.33
CA VAL A 53 4.19 8.06 -10.34
C VAL A 53 5.18 7.08 -9.70
N VAL A 54 5.77 7.44 -8.58
CA VAL A 54 6.71 6.57 -7.86
C VAL A 54 5.98 5.30 -7.40
N SER A 55 4.78 5.45 -6.85
CA SER A 55 3.98 4.33 -6.36
C SER A 55 3.71 3.31 -7.46
N PHE A 56 3.25 3.76 -8.62
CA PHE A 56 2.93 2.86 -9.72
C PHE A 56 4.18 2.24 -10.34
N ALA A 57 5.29 3.00 -10.39
CA ALA A 57 6.55 2.44 -10.85
C ALA A 57 7.02 1.30 -9.94
N LEU A 58 6.93 1.51 -8.62
CA LEU A 58 7.29 0.47 -7.65
C LEU A 58 6.33 -0.71 -7.72
N LEU A 59 5.04 -0.45 -7.93
CA LEU A 59 4.06 -1.52 -8.10
C LEU A 59 4.40 -2.37 -9.31
N ALA A 60 4.75 -1.74 -10.42
CA ALA A 60 5.10 -2.47 -11.63
C ALA A 60 6.28 -3.41 -11.37
N GLN A 61 7.27 -2.96 -10.61
CA GLN A 61 8.40 -3.81 -10.23
C GLN A 61 7.96 -4.94 -9.28
N THR A 62 7.07 -4.63 -8.34
CA THR A 62 6.53 -5.62 -7.40
C THR A 62 5.85 -6.77 -8.13
N LEU A 63 5.09 -6.47 -9.17
CA LEU A 63 4.29 -7.46 -9.88
C LEU A 63 5.13 -8.45 -10.68
N LYS A 64 6.43 -8.23 -10.80
CA LYS A 64 7.33 -9.21 -11.40
C LYS A 64 7.47 -10.46 -10.54
N THR A 65 7.31 -10.35 -9.23
CA THR A 65 7.54 -11.45 -8.30
C THR A 65 6.37 -11.72 -7.36
N VAL A 66 5.43 -10.79 -7.22
CA VAL A 66 4.27 -10.93 -6.34
C VAL A 66 3.01 -11.00 -7.20
N GLN A 67 2.11 -11.92 -6.87
CA GLN A 67 0.84 -12.04 -7.59
C GLN A 67 0.03 -10.76 -7.43
N ILE A 68 -0.64 -10.37 -8.50
CA ILE A 68 -1.40 -9.13 -8.51
C ILE A 68 -2.52 -9.12 -7.46
N GLY A 69 -3.20 -10.24 -7.28
CA GLY A 69 -4.24 -10.34 -6.25
C GLY A 69 -3.69 -10.15 -4.86
N THR A 70 -2.55 -10.76 -4.57
CA THR A 70 -1.87 -10.63 -3.28
C THR A 70 -1.41 -9.19 -3.05
N ALA A 71 -0.82 -8.57 -4.07
CA ALA A 71 -0.34 -7.19 -3.98
C ALA A 71 -1.49 -6.23 -3.66
N TYR A 72 -2.60 -6.36 -4.36
CA TYR A 72 -3.75 -5.50 -4.11
C TYR A 72 -4.40 -5.75 -2.76
N ALA A 73 -4.45 -7.00 -2.31
CA ALA A 73 -5.01 -7.31 -1.00
C ALA A 73 -4.17 -6.67 0.12
N ILE A 74 -2.85 -6.79 0.04
CA ILE A 74 -1.95 -6.17 1.01
C ILE A 74 -2.08 -4.65 0.94
N TRP A 75 -2.11 -4.10 -0.26
CA TRP A 75 -2.26 -2.66 -0.46
C TRP A 75 -3.55 -2.16 0.19
N SER A 76 -4.66 -2.86 -0.05
CA SER A 76 -5.95 -2.48 0.53
C SER A 76 -5.91 -2.50 2.05
N GLY A 77 -5.35 -3.56 2.64
CA GLY A 77 -5.30 -3.69 4.09
C GLY A 77 -4.38 -2.66 4.73
N VAL A 78 -3.13 -2.63 4.30
CA VAL A 78 -2.12 -1.73 4.87
C VAL A 78 -2.44 -0.28 4.54
N GLY A 79 -2.82 -0.02 3.29
CA GLY A 79 -3.13 1.35 2.85
C GLY A 79 -4.34 1.91 3.59
N THR A 80 -5.42 1.14 3.67
CA THR A 80 -6.63 1.60 4.35
C THR A 80 -6.38 1.86 5.83
N ALA A 81 -5.68 0.96 6.50
CA ALA A 81 -5.36 1.14 7.91
C ALA A 81 -4.49 2.38 8.12
N THR A 82 -3.48 2.56 7.28
CA THR A 82 -2.57 3.69 7.39
C THR A 82 -3.30 5.00 7.14
N ILE A 83 -4.10 5.08 6.08
CA ILE A 83 -4.85 6.29 5.76
C ILE A 83 -5.86 6.60 6.86
N ALA A 84 -6.51 5.59 7.44
CA ALA A 84 -7.45 5.82 8.52
C ALA A 84 -6.75 6.42 9.76
N VAL A 85 -5.56 5.91 10.08
CA VAL A 85 -4.78 6.47 11.20
C VAL A 85 -4.34 7.90 10.90
N LEU A 86 -3.85 8.16 9.69
CA LEU A 86 -3.43 9.51 9.30
C LEU A 86 -4.61 10.48 9.29
N GLY A 87 -5.78 10.04 8.82
CA GLY A 87 -6.98 10.86 8.84
C GLY A 87 -7.34 11.27 10.26
N LEU A 88 -7.24 10.32 11.20
CA LEU A 88 -7.50 10.61 12.60
C LEU A 88 -6.48 11.61 13.17
N LEU A 89 -5.18 11.38 12.91
CA LEU A 89 -4.11 12.18 13.50
C LEU A 89 -3.93 13.54 12.85
N LEU A 90 -4.02 13.60 11.51
CA LEU A 90 -3.69 14.83 10.79
C LEU A 90 -4.92 15.69 10.49
N PHE A 91 -6.08 15.07 10.30
CA PHE A 91 -7.27 15.78 9.83
C PHE A 91 -8.42 15.74 10.83
N GLY A 92 -8.20 15.14 11.98
CA GLY A 92 -9.21 15.08 13.03
C GLY A 92 -10.45 14.28 12.64
N GLU A 93 -10.32 13.36 11.69
CA GLU A 93 -11.44 12.52 11.27
C GLU A 93 -11.84 11.56 12.38
N GLY A 94 -13.14 11.29 12.48
CA GLY A 94 -13.66 10.44 13.52
C GLY A 94 -13.32 8.99 13.32
N LEU A 95 -13.22 8.25 14.43
CA LEU A 95 -13.04 6.82 14.43
C LEU A 95 -14.31 6.21 14.98
N SER A 96 -15.02 5.43 14.17
CA SER A 96 -16.25 4.76 14.60
C SER A 96 -16.00 3.27 14.76
N LEU A 97 -16.89 2.62 15.49
CA LEU A 97 -16.84 1.17 15.64
C LEU A 97 -16.98 0.48 14.27
N THR A 98 -17.86 0.99 13.43
CA THR A 98 -18.03 0.46 12.07
C THR A 98 -16.74 0.56 11.26
N LYS A 99 -16.05 1.69 11.35
CA LYS A 99 -14.77 1.89 10.64
C LYS A 99 -13.72 0.90 11.13
N VAL A 100 -13.60 0.75 12.45
CA VAL A 100 -12.65 -0.20 13.04
C VAL A 100 -12.97 -1.62 12.60
N ALA A 101 -14.24 -2.01 12.65
CA ALA A 101 -14.66 -3.34 12.24
C ALA A 101 -14.35 -3.61 10.78
N GLY A 102 -14.61 -2.64 9.91
CA GLY A 102 -14.31 -2.77 8.48
C GLY A 102 -12.82 -2.95 8.22
N ILE A 103 -11.99 -2.15 8.87
CA ILE A 103 -10.54 -2.24 8.72
C ILE A 103 -10.04 -3.60 9.21
N LEU A 104 -10.54 -4.06 10.35
CA LEU A 104 -10.14 -5.37 10.88
C LEU A 104 -10.55 -6.50 9.94
N LEU A 105 -11.71 -6.40 9.30
CA LEU A 105 -12.13 -7.39 8.30
C LEU A 105 -11.19 -7.40 7.10
N ILE A 106 -10.78 -6.24 6.62
CA ILE A 106 -9.84 -6.15 5.50
C ILE A 106 -8.51 -6.79 5.89
N ILE A 107 -7.98 -6.43 7.05
CA ILE A 107 -6.71 -6.97 7.53
C ILE A 107 -6.81 -8.48 7.71
N GLY A 108 -7.90 -8.95 8.29
CA GLY A 108 -8.14 -10.38 8.45
C GLY A 108 -8.17 -11.10 7.12
N GLY A 109 -8.82 -10.51 6.12
CA GLY A 109 -8.84 -11.07 4.77
C GLY A 109 -7.44 -11.15 4.15
N VAL A 110 -6.62 -10.13 4.34
CA VAL A 110 -5.24 -10.13 3.85
C VAL A 110 -4.43 -11.24 4.50
N VAL A 111 -4.58 -11.41 5.81
CA VAL A 111 -3.88 -12.47 6.53
C VAL A 111 -4.29 -13.85 6.01
N VAL A 112 -5.59 -14.07 5.87
CA VAL A 112 -6.11 -15.34 5.35
C VAL A 112 -5.58 -15.61 3.95
N LEU A 113 -5.57 -14.61 3.11
CA LEU A 113 -5.08 -14.74 1.74
C LEU A 113 -3.61 -15.16 1.72
N ASN A 114 -2.79 -14.53 2.55
CA ASN A 114 -1.37 -14.86 2.62
C ASN A 114 -1.12 -16.27 3.17
N LEU A 115 -1.92 -16.69 4.15
CA LEU A 115 -1.80 -18.04 4.69
C LEU A 115 -2.25 -19.10 3.71
N GLY A 116 -3.29 -18.79 2.91
CA GLY A 116 -3.93 -19.80 2.08
C GLY A 116 -3.38 -19.93 0.68
N GLY A 117 -2.83 -18.90 0.09
CA GLY A 117 -2.53 -18.97 -1.31
C GLY A 117 -1.45 -18.07 -1.84
N ALA A 118 -0.93 -17.18 -1.03
CA ALA A 118 0.04 -16.19 -1.51
C ALA A 118 1.36 -16.81 -1.96
N ALA A 119 1.66 -18.03 -1.50
CA ALA A 119 2.89 -18.72 -1.87
C ALA A 119 2.86 -19.29 -3.28
N HIS A 120 1.72 -19.34 -3.91
CA HIS A 120 1.57 -19.97 -5.23
C HIS A 120 1.64 -18.99 -6.37
#